data_befb6b296cffc17f83cb34a4f5e5b7a8
#
_entry.id   befb6b296cffc17f83cb34a4f5e5b7a8
#
_cell.length_a   1.000
_cell.length_b   1.000
_cell.length_c   1.000
_cell.angle_alpha   90.00
_cell.angle_beta   90.00
_cell.angle_gamma   90.00
#
_symmetry.space_group_name_H-M   'P 1'
#
loop_
_entity.id
_entity.type
_entity.pdbx_description
1 polymer ?
#
loop_
_entity_poly.entity_id
_entity_poly.type
_entity_poly.pdbx_seq_one_letter_code
_entity_poly.pdbx_strand_id
1 'polypeptide(L)'
;YNEIKNKQVKRHIDLLTRGYKNKVDFYVDELAEGIAMIGAAFYPKDVIVRFSDFKTNEYANLIGGKEFEPEEDNPMIGWRGASRYYDEKFKPAFELECRAMKKVREAMGLTNVKVMIPFCRTIQEGKNVIAIMEKNGLKRGKDGLEVYVMCEIPSNVLLVDEFSKIFDGFSI
;
A
#
# COMPACT_ATOMS: atom_id res chain seq x y z
N TYR A 1 -4.27 -2.98 -17.05
CA TYR A 1 -5.39 -2.94 -18.03
C TYR A 1 -5.03 -3.61 -19.34
N ASN A 2 -3.88 -3.30 -19.94
CA ASN A 2 -3.48 -3.84 -21.24
C ASN A 2 -3.30 -5.36 -21.24
N GLU A 3 -2.93 -5.95 -20.14
CA GLU A 3 -2.67 -7.37 -19.95
C GLU A 3 -3.94 -8.19 -19.67
N ILE A 4 -5.06 -7.54 -19.30
CA ILE A 4 -6.33 -8.21 -19.04
C ILE A 4 -6.85 -8.84 -20.35
N LYS A 5 -7.14 -10.13 -20.32
CA LYS A 5 -7.64 -10.89 -21.47
C LYS A 5 -9.15 -10.86 -21.56
N ASN A 6 -9.84 -10.85 -20.42
CA ASN A 6 -11.30 -10.91 -20.36
C ASN A 6 -11.95 -9.60 -20.82
N LYS A 7 -12.70 -9.66 -21.91
CA LYS A 7 -13.40 -8.49 -22.52
C LYS A 7 -14.46 -7.89 -21.59
N GLN A 8 -15.15 -8.69 -20.79
CA GLN A 8 -16.17 -8.21 -19.85
C GLN A 8 -15.52 -7.42 -18.71
N VAL A 9 -14.38 -7.92 -18.19
CA VAL A 9 -13.57 -7.20 -17.19
C VAL A 9 -13.09 -5.86 -17.75
N LYS A 10 -12.55 -5.84 -18.97
CA LYS A 10 -12.14 -4.57 -19.62
C LYS A 10 -13.29 -3.57 -19.70
N ARG A 11 -14.45 -4.03 -20.17
CA ARG A 11 -15.65 -3.16 -20.27
C ARG A 11 -16.08 -2.61 -18.90
N HIS A 12 -16.01 -3.44 -17.86
CA HIS A 12 -16.34 -3.00 -16.49
C HIS A 12 -15.35 -1.93 -16.00
N ILE A 13 -14.07 -2.14 -16.21
CA ILE A 13 -13.04 -1.14 -15.87
C ILE A 13 -13.25 0.15 -16.67
N ASP A 14 -13.57 0.07 -17.95
CA ASP A 14 -13.86 1.23 -18.78
C ASP A 14 -15.05 2.05 -18.26
N LEU A 15 -16.07 1.38 -17.75
CA LEU A 15 -17.22 2.04 -17.13
C LEU A 15 -16.85 2.73 -15.82
N LEU A 16 -16.11 2.05 -14.94
CA LEU A 16 -15.67 2.60 -13.64
C LEU A 16 -14.74 3.81 -13.83
N THR A 17 -13.87 3.74 -14.82
CA THR A 17 -12.86 4.79 -15.07
C THR A 17 -13.31 5.82 -16.10
N ARG A 18 -14.64 5.87 -16.37
CA ARG A 18 -15.22 6.81 -17.33
C ARG A 18 -14.94 8.26 -16.90
N GLY A 19 -14.40 9.05 -17.79
CA GLY A 19 -14.02 10.44 -17.50
C GLY A 19 -12.53 10.64 -17.23
N TYR A 20 -11.79 9.57 -16.95
CA TYR A 20 -10.33 9.63 -16.80
C TYR A 20 -9.63 9.27 -18.12
N LYS A 21 -8.70 10.13 -18.54
CA LYS A 21 -7.85 9.84 -19.71
C LYS A 21 -6.91 8.67 -19.44
N ASN A 22 -6.42 8.57 -18.19
CA ASN A 22 -5.56 7.51 -17.71
C ASN A 22 -6.24 6.78 -16.54
N LYS A 23 -6.44 5.47 -16.68
CA LYS A 23 -7.10 4.63 -15.67
C LYS A 23 -6.29 4.52 -14.36
N VAL A 24 -4.98 4.72 -14.45
CA VAL A 24 -4.10 4.74 -13.28
C VAL A 24 -4.42 5.96 -12.40
N ASP A 25 -4.70 7.09 -13.02
CA ASP A 25 -5.02 8.31 -12.26
C ASP A 25 -6.35 8.18 -11.52
N PHE A 26 -7.34 7.48 -12.09
CA PHE A 26 -8.57 7.10 -11.38
C PHE A 26 -8.25 6.40 -10.05
N TYR A 27 -7.42 5.35 -10.07
CA TYR A 27 -7.07 4.62 -8.86
C TYR A 27 -6.38 5.51 -7.81
N VAL A 28 -5.39 6.28 -8.27
CA VAL A 28 -4.62 7.18 -7.39
C VAL A 28 -5.53 8.25 -6.77
N ASP A 29 -6.42 8.81 -7.55
CA ASP A 29 -7.30 9.90 -7.11
C ASP A 29 -8.35 9.40 -6.12
N GLU A 30 -9.07 8.31 -6.45
CA GLU A 30 -10.07 7.72 -5.56
C GLU A 30 -9.47 7.29 -4.20
N LEU A 31 -8.29 6.65 -4.24
CA LEU A 31 -7.59 6.26 -3.02
C LEU A 31 -7.16 7.50 -2.21
N ALA A 32 -6.61 8.50 -2.88
CA ALA A 32 -6.18 9.74 -2.21
C ALA A 32 -7.36 10.50 -1.59
N GLU A 33 -8.49 10.59 -2.29
CA GLU A 33 -9.69 11.26 -1.79
C GLU A 33 -10.27 10.55 -0.57
N GLY A 34 -10.36 9.21 -0.61
CA GLY A 34 -10.81 8.42 0.53
C GLY A 34 -9.94 8.60 1.78
N ILE A 35 -8.62 8.60 1.61
CA ILE A 35 -7.67 8.85 2.69
C ILE A 35 -7.77 10.30 3.19
N ALA A 36 -7.88 11.25 2.27
CA ALA A 36 -7.94 12.66 2.60
C ALA A 36 -9.18 13.02 3.42
N MET A 37 -10.34 12.41 3.14
CA MET A 37 -11.55 12.61 3.95
C MET A 37 -11.32 12.26 5.42
N ILE A 38 -10.64 11.13 5.68
CA ILE A 38 -10.32 10.72 7.06
C ILE A 38 -9.24 11.63 7.64
N GLY A 39 -8.18 11.90 6.88
CA GLY A 39 -7.09 12.78 7.30
C GLY A 39 -7.57 14.16 7.70
N ALA A 40 -8.44 14.76 6.91
CA ALA A 40 -9.03 16.07 7.18
C ALA A 40 -9.96 16.06 8.39
N ALA A 41 -10.78 15.01 8.55
CA ALA A 41 -11.71 14.89 9.68
C ALA A 41 -11.00 14.84 11.04
N PHE A 42 -9.78 14.30 11.09
CA PHE A 42 -9.01 14.20 12.32
C PHE A 42 -7.94 15.27 12.47
N TYR A 43 -7.73 16.11 11.46
CA TYR A 43 -6.70 17.16 11.51
C TYR A 43 -6.85 18.03 12.76
N PRO A 44 -5.79 18.38 13.51
CA PRO A 44 -4.37 18.06 13.27
C PRO A 44 -3.87 16.75 13.88
N LYS A 45 -4.76 15.90 14.42
CA LYS A 45 -4.39 14.62 15.04
C LYS A 45 -3.91 13.64 13.98
N ASP A 46 -2.93 12.82 14.33
CA ASP A 46 -2.37 11.83 13.43
C ASP A 46 -3.39 10.77 13.00
N VAL A 47 -3.33 10.42 11.75
CA VAL A 47 -4.09 9.33 11.13
C VAL A 47 -3.10 8.35 10.53
N ILE A 48 -3.15 7.09 10.97
CA ILE A 48 -2.29 6.03 10.44
C ILE A 48 -3.05 5.26 9.37
N VAL A 49 -2.52 5.25 8.16
CA VAL A 49 -3.08 4.53 7.01
C VAL A 49 -2.20 3.32 6.71
N ARG A 50 -2.79 2.13 6.82
CA ARG A 50 -2.13 0.89 6.46
C ARG A 50 -2.17 0.70 4.95
N PHE A 51 -1.02 0.38 4.34
CA PHE A 51 -0.96 -0.09 2.97
C PHE A 51 -1.74 -1.40 2.80
N SER A 52 -2.15 -1.70 1.59
CA SER A 52 -3.04 -2.84 1.31
C SER A 52 -2.42 -4.17 1.74
N ASP A 53 -3.23 -5.02 2.38
CA ASP A 53 -2.81 -6.30 2.93
C ASP A 53 -3.82 -7.41 2.60
N PHE A 54 -4.24 -7.47 1.35
CA PHE A 54 -5.07 -8.56 0.89
C PHE A 54 -4.25 -9.82 0.65
N LYS A 55 -4.84 -10.96 0.96
CA LYS A 55 -4.32 -12.29 0.60
C LYS A 55 -4.53 -12.54 -0.90
N THR A 56 -3.81 -13.49 -1.47
CA THR A 56 -3.93 -13.86 -2.89
C THR A 56 -5.34 -14.18 -3.31
N ASN A 57 -6.10 -14.94 -2.50
CA ASN A 57 -7.49 -15.25 -2.78
C ASN A 57 -8.41 -14.02 -2.72
N GLU A 58 -8.08 -13.03 -1.89
CA GLU A 58 -8.85 -11.77 -1.81
C GLU A 58 -8.55 -10.89 -3.03
N TYR A 59 -7.28 -10.73 -3.41
CA TYR A 59 -6.92 -10.03 -4.64
C TYR A 59 -7.50 -10.71 -5.88
N ALA A 60 -7.52 -12.06 -5.93
CA ALA A 60 -8.11 -12.81 -7.03
C ALA A 60 -9.61 -12.52 -7.22
N ASN A 61 -10.31 -12.15 -6.16
CA ASN A 61 -11.74 -11.79 -6.20
C ASN A 61 -11.99 -10.34 -6.64
N LEU A 62 -10.96 -9.51 -6.73
CA LEU A 62 -11.10 -8.17 -7.31
C LEU A 62 -11.30 -8.25 -8.83
N ILE A 63 -11.83 -7.17 -9.41
CA ILE A 63 -12.13 -7.09 -10.84
C ILE A 63 -10.86 -7.36 -11.66
N GLY A 64 -10.83 -8.52 -12.34
CA GLY A 64 -9.68 -8.97 -13.14
C GLY A 64 -8.54 -9.59 -12.34
N GLY A 65 -8.61 -9.63 -11.01
CA GLY A 65 -7.52 -10.11 -10.14
C GLY A 65 -7.13 -11.57 -10.40
N LYS A 66 -8.10 -12.42 -10.71
CA LYS A 66 -7.88 -13.85 -10.98
C LYS A 66 -6.87 -14.12 -12.10
N GLU A 67 -6.68 -13.19 -13.02
CA GLU A 67 -5.70 -13.34 -14.12
C GLU A 67 -4.25 -13.09 -13.66
N PHE A 68 -4.04 -12.53 -12.46
CA PHE A 68 -2.73 -12.06 -11.98
C PHE A 68 -2.26 -12.75 -10.70
N GLU A 69 -3.19 -13.29 -9.93
CA GLU A 69 -2.88 -13.87 -8.63
C GLU A 69 -2.54 -15.36 -8.74
N PRO A 70 -1.48 -15.82 -8.03
CA PRO A 70 -1.21 -17.25 -7.90
C PRO A 70 -2.25 -17.93 -7.01
N GLU A 71 -2.41 -19.25 -7.19
CA GLU A 71 -3.12 -20.08 -6.23
C GLU A 71 -2.16 -20.48 -5.10
N GLU A 72 -2.59 -20.28 -3.86
CA GLU A 72 -1.83 -20.66 -2.66
C GLU A 72 -2.70 -21.52 -1.76
N ASP A 73 -2.15 -22.64 -1.29
CA ASP A 73 -2.84 -23.55 -0.36
C ASP A 73 -3.11 -22.88 0.99
N ASN A 74 -2.19 -22.05 1.45
CA ASN A 74 -2.34 -21.26 2.67
C ASN A 74 -2.01 -19.77 2.45
N PRO A 75 -2.96 -19.01 1.90
CA PRO A 75 -2.73 -17.59 1.64
C PRO A 75 -2.59 -16.74 2.89
N MET A 76 -2.95 -17.27 4.07
CA MET A 76 -2.89 -16.53 5.34
C MET A 76 -1.47 -16.08 5.68
N ILE A 77 -0.47 -16.94 5.46
CA ILE A 77 0.96 -16.68 5.67
C ILE A 77 1.74 -16.64 4.35
N GLY A 78 1.02 -16.57 3.24
CA GLY A 78 1.57 -16.60 1.90
C GLY A 78 2.12 -15.25 1.41
N TRP A 79 1.96 -15.00 0.12
CA TRP A 79 2.43 -13.78 -0.53
C TRP A 79 1.51 -12.59 -0.25
N ARG A 80 1.80 -11.85 0.81
CA ARG A 80 1.00 -10.71 1.29
C ARG A 80 1.86 -9.66 1.99
N GLY A 81 1.32 -8.46 2.17
CA GLY A 81 1.96 -7.36 2.87
C GLY A 81 3.31 -6.98 2.26
N ALA A 82 4.31 -6.73 3.09
CA ALA A 82 5.63 -6.25 2.69
C ALA A 82 6.27 -7.06 1.55
N SER A 83 6.12 -8.39 1.54
CA SER A 83 6.69 -9.25 0.50
C SER A 83 6.17 -8.97 -0.90
N ARG A 84 4.94 -8.47 -1.04
CA ARG A 84 4.36 -8.07 -2.33
C ARG A 84 4.99 -6.79 -2.86
N TYR A 85 5.24 -5.82 -1.98
CA TYR A 85 5.55 -4.45 -2.39
C TYR A 85 6.86 -4.31 -3.14
N TYR A 86 7.82 -5.20 -2.91
CA TYR A 86 9.08 -5.23 -3.65
C TYR A 86 9.17 -6.34 -4.71
N ASP A 87 8.14 -7.21 -4.81
CA ASP A 87 8.05 -8.20 -5.89
C ASP A 87 7.75 -7.51 -7.22
N GLU A 88 8.48 -7.86 -8.27
CA GLU A 88 8.39 -7.20 -9.59
C GLU A 88 6.98 -7.24 -10.20
N LYS A 89 6.17 -8.25 -9.86
CA LYS A 89 4.79 -8.37 -10.36
C LYS A 89 3.84 -7.39 -9.66
N PHE A 90 4.05 -7.10 -8.38
CA PHE A 90 3.14 -6.27 -7.59
C PHE A 90 3.67 -4.84 -7.36
N LYS A 91 4.98 -4.64 -7.43
CA LYS A 91 5.63 -3.34 -7.22
C LYS A 91 4.97 -2.17 -7.97
N PRO A 92 4.56 -2.31 -9.25
CA PRO A 92 3.86 -1.22 -9.93
C PRO A 92 2.54 -0.82 -9.24
N ALA A 93 1.82 -1.78 -8.64
CA ALA A 93 0.60 -1.48 -7.88
C ALA A 93 0.93 -0.77 -6.56
N PHE A 94 1.96 -1.21 -5.84
CA PHE A 94 2.42 -0.53 -4.63
C PHE A 94 2.91 0.90 -4.89
N GLU A 95 3.55 1.14 -6.02
CA GLU A 95 3.95 2.50 -6.44
C GLU A 95 2.74 3.42 -6.64
N LEU A 96 1.57 2.90 -7.04
CA LEU A 96 0.33 3.68 -7.12
C LEU A 96 -0.20 4.05 -5.73
N GLU A 97 -0.13 3.15 -4.77
CA GLU A 97 -0.47 3.46 -3.37
C GLU A 97 0.47 4.55 -2.82
N CYS A 98 1.76 4.45 -3.08
CA CYS A 98 2.72 5.51 -2.71
C CYS A 98 2.38 6.86 -3.35
N ARG A 99 1.97 6.88 -4.63
CA ARG A 99 1.54 8.12 -5.31
C ARG A 99 0.29 8.71 -4.67
N ALA A 100 -0.68 7.89 -4.28
CA ALA A 100 -1.86 8.35 -3.58
C ALA A 100 -1.51 8.99 -2.23
N MET A 101 -0.68 8.32 -1.42
CA MET A 101 -0.20 8.86 -0.15
C MET A 101 0.56 10.17 -0.33
N LYS A 102 1.43 10.25 -1.34
CA LYS A 102 2.14 11.48 -1.67
C LYS A 102 1.17 12.60 -2.04
N LYS A 103 0.15 12.33 -2.86
CA LYS A 103 -0.88 13.30 -3.24
C LYS A 103 -1.60 13.85 -2.01
N VAL A 104 -1.99 12.99 -1.07
CA VAL A 104 -2.64 13.38 0.20
C VAL A 104 -1.74 14.31 1.02
N ARG A 105 -0.48 13.94 1.18
CA ARG A 105 0.43 14.70 2.05
C ARG A 105 0.94 16.00 1.42
N GLU A 106 1.35 15.95 0.14
CA GLU A 106 1.98 17.10 -0.53
C GLU A 106 0.93 17.98 -1.23
N ALA A 107 0.05 17.44 -2.06
CA ALA A 107 -0.88 18.24 -2.84
C ALA A 107 -2.11 18.69 -2.02
N MET A 108 -2.60 17.84 -1.10
CA MET A 108 -3.75 18.19 -0.25
C MET A 108 -3.32 18.73 1.13
N GLY A 109 -2.02 18.71 1.45
CA GLY A 109 -1.46 19.34 2.66
C GLY A 109 -1.74 18.57 3.97
N LEU A 110 -2.21 17.32 3.91
CA LEU A 110 -2.59 16.53 5.08
C LEU A 110 -1.37 15.77 5.66
N THR A 111 -0.44 16.49 6.22
CA THR A 111 0.82 15.95 6.80
C THR A 111 0.59 15.12 8.06
N ASN A 112 -0.60 15.20 8.67
CA ASN A 112 -1.01 14.35 9.77
C ASN A 112 -1.27 12.88 9.35
N VAL A 113 -1.34 12.58 8.05
CA VAL A 113 -1.46 11.21 7.58
C VAL A 113 -0.08 10.55 7.64
N LYS A 114 0.02 9.47 8.42
CA LYS A 114 1.17 8.57 8.57
C LYS A 114 0.88 7.26 7.85
N VAL A 115 1.89 6.44 7.62
CA VAL A 115 1.72 5.16 6.92
C VAL A 115 2.14 3.98 7.78
N MET A 116 1.57 2.81 7.50
CA MET A 116 1.87 1.57 8.22
C MET A 116 2.07 0.41 7.24
N ILE A 117 3.13 -0.35 7.48
CA ILE A 117 3.52 -1.53 6.69
C ILE A 117 2.97 -2.78 7.36
N PRO A 118 2.09 -3.55 6.68
CA PRO A 118 1.61 -4.82 7.19
C PRO A 118 2.55 -5.96 6.85
N PHE A 119 2.48 -7.00 7.66
CA PHE A 119 3.05 -8.32 7.43
C PHE A 119 4.52 -8.30 6.96
N CYS A 120 5.35 -7.57 7.70
CA CYS A 120 6.78 -7.43 7.45
C CYS A 120 7.53 -8.51 8.23
N ARG A 121 8.04 -9.54 7.56
CA ARG A 121 8.63 -10.74 8.17
C ARG A 121 10.08 -10.54 8.61
N THR A 122 10.83 -9.74 7.85
CA THR A 122 12.25 -9.55 8.06
C THR A 122 12.65 -8.07 8.01
N ILE A 123 13.77 -7.76 8.64
CA ILE A 123 14.36 -6.41 8.57
C ILE A 123 14.68 -6.02 7.12
N GLN A 124 15.11 -6.98 6.30
CA GLN A 124 15.43 -6.71 4.91
C GLN A 124 14.19 -6.37 4.09
N GLU A 125 13.05 -7.04 4.31
CA GLU A 125 11.76 -6.66 3.72
C GLU A 125 11.41 -5.20 4.06
N GLY A 126 11.50 -4.83 5.33
CA GLY A 126 11.24 -3.47 5.78
C GLY A 126 12.13 -2.44 5.07
N LYS A 127 13.43 -2.71 4.97
CA LYS A 127 14.37 -1.84 4.23
C LYS A 127 14.01 -1.73 2.75
N ASN A 128 13.65 -2.84 2.10
CA ASN A 128 13.25 -2.85 0.70
C ASN A 128 12.01 -1.98 0.45
N VAL A 129 10.99 -2.14 1.30
CA VAL A 129 9.74 -1.35 1.20
C VAL A 129 10.00 0.13 1.42
N ILE A 130 10.74 0.50 2.46
CA ILE A 130 11.11 1.90 2.73
C ILE A 130 11.87 2.51 1.55
N ALA A 131 12.79 1.77 0.94
CA ALA A 131 13.54 2.22 -0.24
C ALA A 131 12.63 2.49 -1.46
N ILE A 132 11.60 1.65 -1.67
CA ILE A 132 10.61 1.88 -2.73
C ILE A 132 9.75 3.11 -2.42
N MET A 133 9.30 3.27 -1.18
CA MET A 133 8.56 4.45 -0.74
C MET A 133 9.38 5.74 -0.99
N GLU A 134 10.65 5.74 -0.60
CA GLU A 134 11.54 6.89 -0.79
C GLU A 134 11.73 7.22 -2.28
N LYS A 135 11.90 6.23 -3.15
CA LYS A 135 11.97 6.42 -4.62
C LYS A 135 10.70 7.06 -5.18
N ASN A 136 9.55 6.80 -4.55
CA ASN A 136 8.26 7.37 -4.94
C ASN A 136 7.94 8.71 -4.20
N GLY A 137 8.92 9.25 -3.48
CA GLY A 137 8.82 10.56 -2.81
C GLY A 137 8.31 10.51 -1.37
N LEU A 138 7.99 9.33 -0.83
CA LEU A 138 7.60 9.13 0.57
C LEU A 138 8.84 8.82 1.41
N LYS A 139 9.61 9.85 1.73
CA LYS A 139 10.81 9.70 2.56
C LYS A 139 10.46 9.80 4.04
N ARG A 140 10.82 8.79 4.83
CA ARG A 140 10.68 8.79 6.29
C ARG A 140 11.34 10.04 6.90
N GLY A 141 10.65 10.71 7.81
CA GLY A 141 11.07 11.94 8.46
C GLY A 141 10.83 13.22 7.65
N LYS A 142 10.68 13.15 6.32
CA LYS A 142 10.38 14.32 5.49
C LYS A 142 8.95 14.81 5.78
N ASP A 143 8.81 16.11 6.07
CA ASP A 143 7.53 16.74 6.40
C ASP A 143 6.78 16.02 7.53
N GLY A 144 7.53 15.45 8.49
CA GLY A 144 6.97 14.69 9.60
C GLY A 144 6.35 13.34 9.21
N LEU A 145 6.74 12.73 8.07
CA LEU A 145 6.27 11.39 7.72
C LEU A 145 6.87 10.36 8.67
N GLU A 146 6.01 9.71 9.41
CA GLU A 146 6.32 8.54 10.21
C GLU A 146 5.86 7.27 9.48
N VAL A 147 6.67 6.21 9.61
CA VAL A 147 6.41 4.89 9.02
C VAL A 147 6.31 3.86 10.13
N TYR A 148 5.12 3.34 10.32
CA TYR A 148 4.82 2.30 11.32
C TYR A 148 4.92 0.91 10.70
N VAL A 149 5.07 -0.11 11.54
CA VAL A 149 5.00 -1.52 11.16
C VAL A 149 4.01 -2.25 12.06
N MET A 150 3.24 -3.17 11.50
CA MET A 150 2.39 -4.05 12.31
C MET A 150 3.24 -5.09 13.04
N CYS A 151 3.02 -5.24 14.35
CA CYS A 151 3.59 -6.29 15.17
C CYS A 151 2.62 -7.46 15.22
N GLU A 152 2.59 -8.27 14.17
CA GLU A 152 1.56 -9.30 13.97
C GLU A 152 2.11 -10.71 13.72
N ILE A 153 3.44 -10.85 13.67
CA ILE A 153 4.12 -12.13 13.49
C ILE A 153 5.28 -12.24 14.49
N PRO A 154 5.70 -13.47 14.88
CA PRO A 154 6.69 -13.67 15.93
C PRO A 154 8.01 -12.93 15.72
N SER A 155 8.48 -12.79 14.47
CA SER A 155 9.72 -12.08 14.17
C SER A 155 9.68 -10.61 14.58
N ASN A 156 8.51 -9.95 14.54
CA ASN A 156 8.39 -8.55 14.95
C ASN A 156 8.63 -8.37 16.46
N VAL A 157 8.25 -9.36 17.26
CA VAL A 157 8.51 -9.38 18.72
C VAL A 157 9.96 -9.73 19.01
N LEU A 158 10.46 -10.81 18.38
CA LEU A 158 11.82 -11.32 18.66
C LEU A 158 12.91 -10.35 18.20
N LEU A 159 12.66 -9.57 17.16
CA LEU A 159 13.60 -8.63 16.57
C LEU A 159 13.15 -7.17 16.75
N VAL A 160 12.41 -6.87 17.81
CA VAL A 160 11.82 -5.55 18.05
C VAL A 160 12.86 -4.43 18.03
N ASP A 161 14.04 -4.66 18.64
CA ASP A 161 15.12 -3.67 18.64
C ASP A 161 15.64 -3.36 17.23
N GLU A 162 15.69 -4.36 16.36
CA GLU A 162 16.12 -4.15 14.97
C GLU A 162 15.06 -3.45 14.13
N PHE A 163 13.78 -3.82 14.30
CA PHE A 163 12.66 -3.13 13.66
C PHE A 163 12.56 -1.67 14.11
N SER A 164 12.80 -1.37 15.39
CA SER A 164 12.78 0.00 15.93
C SER A 164 13.83 0.93 15.31
N LYS A 165 14.89 0.40 14.72
CA LYS A 165 15.90 1.22 14.02
C LYS A 165 15.40 1.75 12.68
N ILE A 166 14.45 1.06 12.06
CA ILE A 166 13.99 1.37 10.71
C ILE A 166 12.55 1.88 10.65
N PHE A 167 11.75 1.67 11.68
CA PHE A 167 10.37 2.16 11.79
C PHE A 167 10.22 3.14 12.96
N ASP A 168 9.18 3.98 12.91
CA ASP A 168 8.90 5.00 13.92
C ASP A 168 7.98 4.47 15.04
N GLY A 169 7.29 3.35 14.81
CA GLY A 169 6.41 2.75 15.79
C GLY A 169 5.82 1.42 15.33
N PHE A 170 5.07 0.82 16.24
CA PHE A 170 4.40 -0.47 16.07
C PHE A 170 2.91 -0.32 16.28
N SER A 171 2.14 -1.10 15.52
CA SER A 171 0.74 -1.39 15.81
C SER A 171 0.65 -2.83 16.33
N ILE A 172 0.06 -3.03 17.49
CA ILE A 172 -0.09 -4.32 18.17
C ILE A 172 -1.56 -4.72 18.16
#